data_f43051aea9f7414d0ffc35705bed74e6
#
_entry.id   f43051aea9f7414d0ffc35705bed74e6
#
_cell.length_a   1.000
_cell.length_b   1.000
_cell.length_c   1.000
_cell.angle_alpha   90.00
_cell.angle_beta   90.00
_cell.angle_gamma   90.00
#
_symmetry.space_group_name_H-M   'P 1'
#
loop_
_entity.id
_entity.type
_entity.pdbx_description
1 polymer ?
#
loop_
_entity_poly.entity_id
_entity_poly.type
_entity_poly.pdbx_seq_one_letter_code
_entity_poly.pdbx_strand_id
1 'polypeptide(L)'
;MACRRFLFAFLVICAVGLFGQAIHVPNQGQWSGDFEAKMAFNAGAYFWQETGYKVMIANPENMPHHPHQDQVKHDNHSGTESMDFFAFACHYLGSSPSKWVGQSKQAGYRNYLTGGDPSAFASNVPDFAGFIQKDLYPGIDLRMERDDFGEAKTSWLIDIGADPKLIQLSYDGLTPYVNQENELVLPTPMGDIRESGLVAYQDGPRGRKTIPCRFDVKDGVVRFKLGRYNKRLPLVIDPTLVFSSFSGSMADNWGYTATYDGQGNLYGAGIVFDVGYPITTGALDPSYNDPTGGQGYMNCDIGLTKFSADGTSRIYSTYLGGNKPDQPHSMMVNNAGNLVMMGTTGSNDFITSSLSVPGYDQSFNGGSGYGSSQGSPLPMDFSNGVDIFVAVINNTGTAYTAATIIGGNGVDGLDKGIQKNYGDVSRGEVVVDSQDQVYIVSTSSSSNFPLAANSRNGSTDAVVFQMSSNLASLNWSRYFGGTGNDAGYGLKVAPNGKVFITGSTSNTGLPNAVNNHQGGLDGFIARFSNTGAIEASRYLGT
;
A
#
# COMPACT_ATOMS: atom_id res chain seq x y z
N MET A 1 -13.96 24.80 -20.59
CA MET A 1 -12.51 24.68 -20.80
C MET A 1 -12.28 23.56 -21.80
N ALA A 2 -11.59 23.84 -22.90
CA ALA A 2 -11.59 22.94 -24.06
C ALA A 2 -10.55 21.85 -23.88
N CYS A 3 -11.03 20.61 -23.76
CA CYS A 3 -10.21 19.41 -23.87
C CYS A 3 -9.72 19.30 -25.33
N ARG A 4 -8.46 19.58 -25.60
CA ARG A 4 -7.88 19.35 -26.93
C ARG A 4 -7.53 17.87 -27.05
N ARG A 5 -8.30 17.17 -27.87
CA ARG A 5 -7.99 15.82 -28.33
C ARG A 5 -6.78 15.87 -29.26
N PHE A 6 -5.67 15.34 -28.79
CA PHE A 6 -4.53 15.03 -29.66
C PHE A 6 -4.58 13.54 -30.00
N LEU A 7 -4.82 13.25 -31.28
CA LEU A 7 -4.76 11.90 -31.82
C LEU A 7 -3.29 11.55 -32.04
N PHE A 8 -2.65 10.85 -31.11
CA PHE A 8 -1.37 10.19 -31.32
C PHE A 8 -1.60 8.68 -31.22
N ALA A 9 -1.37 7.98 -32.35
CA ALA A 9 -1.35 6.53 -32.35
C ALA A 9 -0.11 6.05 -31.59
N PHE A 10 -0.27 5.69 -30.33
CA PHE A 10 0.75 5.00 -29.55
C PHE A 10 0.40 3.51 -29.49
N LEU A 11 1.18 2.71 -30.19
CA LEU A 11 1.20 1.27 -30.00
C LEU A 11 1.97 1.02 -28.69
N VAL A 12 1.26 0.80 -27.58
CA VAL A 12 1.85 0.30 -26.35
C VAL A 12 2.05 -1.20 -26.54
N ILE A 13 3.24 -1.61 -27.00
CA ILE A 13 3.64 -3.00 -26.89
C ILE A 13 4.18 -3.18 -25.48
N CYS A 14 3.41 -3.87 -24.63
CA CYS A 14 3.93 -4.45 -23.40
C CYS A 14 5.05 -5.44 -23.74
N ALA A 15 6.29 -4.99 -23.71
CA ALA A 15 7.40 -5.91 -23.58
C ALA A 15 7.41 -6.38 -22.13
N VAL A 16 6.97 -7.63 -21.90
CA VAL A 16 7.20 -8.36 -20.66
C VAL A 16 8.71 -8.46 -20.49
N GLY A 17 9.27 -7.60 -19.65
CA GLY A 17 10.69 -7.53 -19.34
C GLY A 17 10.86 -7.36 -17.84
N LEU A 18 11.40 -8.38 -17.26
CA LEU A 18 11.95 -8.51 -15.91
C LEU A 18 12.37 -7.17 -15.26
N PHE A 19 11.84 -6.96 -14.02
CA PHE A 19 12.23 -5.93 -13.06
C PHE A 19 11.85 -4.47 -13.42
N GLY A 20 10.66 -4.07 -12.96
CA GLY A 20 10.16 -2.69 -13.06
C GLY A 20 10.87 -1.71 -12.15
N GLN A 21 12.14 -1.43 -12.39
CA GLN A 21 12.76 -0.23 -11.84
C GLN A 21 12.46 0.94 -12.78
N ALA A 22 11.91 2.06 -12.26
CA ALA A 22 11.77 3.29 -13.04
C ALA A 22 13.14 3.68 -13.59
N ILE A 23 13.34 3.67 -14.88
CA ILE A 23 14.62 3.84 -15.53
C ILE A 23 14.58 5.13 -16.30
N HIS A 24 15.62 5.93 -16.13
CA HIS A 24 15.82 7.14 -16.93
C HIS A 24 16.43 6.76 -18.28
N VAL A 25 15.70 7.00 -19.34
CA VAL A 25 16.10 6.63 -20.70
C VAL A 25 16.24 7.88 -21.54
N PRO A 26 17.43 8.16 -22.12
CA PRO A 26 17.61 9.29 -23.02
C PRO A 26 16.81 9.10 -24.30
N ASN A 27 16.28 10.20 -24.85
CA ASN A 27 15.66 10.20 -26.17
C ASN A 27 16.76 10.33 -27.23
N GLN A 28 17.01 9.27 -27.96
CA GLN A 28 17.96 9.22 -29.09
C GLN A 28 17.24 9.16 -30.43
N GLY A 29 15.99 9.64 -30.49
CA GLY A 29 15.13 9.63 -31.67
C GLY A 29 14.08 8.54 -31.70
N GLN A 30 14.09 7.62 -30.72
CA GLN A 30 13.08 6.56 -30.62
C GLN A 30 11.68 7.08 -30.27
N TRP A 31 11.56 8.28 -29.78
CA TRP A 31 10.29 8.93 -29.47
C TRP A 31 10.23 10.31 -30.12
N SER A 32 9.12 10.60 -30.75
CA SER A 32 8.83 11.94 -31.26
C SER A 32 8.49 12.88 -30.10
N GLY A 33 8.98 14.09 -30.14
CA GLY A 33 8.68 15.14 -29.16
C GLY A 33 9.91 15.91 -28.72
N ASP A 34 9.68 17.08 -28.15
CA ASP A 34 10.71 17.98 -27.65
C ASP A 34 11.04 17.64 -26.19
N PHE A 35 11.82 16.56 -25.99
CA PHE A 35 12.33 16.16 -24.69
C PHE A 35 13.62 15.33 -24.83
N GLU A 36 14.51 15.49 -23.85
CA GLU A 36 15.84 14.89 -23.83
C GLU A 36 15.85 13.48 -23.21
N ALA A 37 14.95 13.21 -22.26
CA ALA A 37 14.85 11.93 -21.58
C ALA A 37 13.42 11.65 -21.09
N LYS A 38 13.13 10.39 -20.90
CA LYS A 38 11.85 9.90 -20.35
C LYS A 38 12.11 9.04 -19.11
N MET A 39 11.28 9.23 -18.10
CA MET A 39 11.15 8.31 -16.97
C MET A 39 9.70 7.87 -16.85
N ALA A 40 9.44 6.58 -17.00
CA ALA A 40 8.13 6.02 -16.81
C ALA A 40 7.91 5.68 -15.32
N PHE A 41 6.68 5.86 -14.84
CA PHE A 41 6.17 5.38 -13.56
C PHE A 41 4.81 4.70 -13.79
N ASN A 42 4.29 4.00 -12.79
CA ASN A 42 3.13 3.10 -12.96
C ASN A 42 1.90 3.73 -13.64
N ALA A 43 1.60 4.98 -13.38
CA ALA A 43 0.43 5.67 -13.95
C ALA A 43 0.79 6.70 -15.02
N GLY A 44 2.04 6.77 -15.50
CA GLY A 44 2.41 7.81 -16.46
C GLY A 44 3.89 7.91 -16.77
N ALA A 45 4.31 9.12 -17.14
CA ALA A 45 5.72 9.39 -17.43
C ALA A 45 6.09 10.86 -17.25
N TYR A 46 7.34 11.09 -16.85
CA TYR A 46 8.04 12.37 -16.98
C TYR A 46 8.75 12.43 -18.31
N PHE A 47 8.68 13.59 -18.96
CA PHE A 47 9.39 13.93 -20.19
C PHE A 47 10.25 15.17 -19.93
N TRP A 48 11.54 14.97 -19.77
CA TRP A 48 12.50 16.00 -19.35
C TRP A 48 12.94 16.85 -20.52
N GLN A 49 12.86 18.16 -20.37
CA GLN A 49 13.21 19.17 -21.35
C GLN A 49 14.39 20.01 -20.87
N GLU A 50 14.99 20.83 -21.75
CA GLU A 50 16.14 21.68 -21.41
C GLU A 50 15.81 22.75 -20.35
N THR A 51 14.55 23.20 -20.26
CA THR A 51 14.12 24.28 -19.35
C THR A 51 12.88 23.92 -18.53
N GLY A 52 12.66 22.62 -18.30
CA GLY A 52 11.50 22.15 -17.56
C GLY A 52 11.21 20.67 -17.77
N TYR A 53 10.00 20.27 -17.51
CA TYR A 53 9.51 18.91 -17.77
C TYR A 53 8.00 18.90 -18.06
N LYS A 54 7.56 17.84 -18.70
CA LYS A 54 6.13 17.51 -18.85
C LYS A 54 5.84 16.24 -18.09
N VAL A 55 4.64 16.15 -17.52
CA VAL A 55 4.11 14.94 -16.89
C VAL A 55 2.85 14.55 -17.64
N MET A 56 2.71 13.26 -17.88
CA MET A 56 1.50 12.66 -18.41
C MET A 56 1.05 11.57 -17.45
N ILE A 57 -0.20 11.65 -17.01
CA ILE A 57 -0.81 10.72 -16.05
C ILE A 57 -2.03 10.09 -16.73
N ALA A 58 -2.09 8.76 -16.75
CA ALA A 58 -3.25 8.03 -17.24
C ALA A 58 -4.40 8.11 -16.23
N ASN A 59 -5.64 8.15 -16.74
CA ASN A 59 -6.81 8.03 -15.89
C ASN A 59 -6.93 6.57 -15.41
N PRO A 60 -6.80 6.29 -14.10
CA PRO A 60 -6.88 4.94 -13.58
C PRO A 60 -8.23 4.27 -13.80
N GLU A 61 -9.33 5.05 -13.91
CA GLU A 61 -10.67 4.53 -14.18
C GLU A 61 -10.82 3.99 -15.61
N ASN A 62 -9.97 4.42 -16.54
CA ASN A 62 -10.01 4.06 -17.97
C ASN A 62 -8.75 3.28 -18.38
N MET A 63 -7.93 2.84 -17.43
CA MET A 63 -6.86 1.89 -17.76
C MET A 63 -7.50 0.58 -18.22
N PRO A 64 -7.03 0.01 -19.36
CA PRO A 64 -7.50 -1.31 -19.74
C PRO A 64 -7.10 -2.28 -18.62
N HIS A 65 -8.08 -2.71 -17.86
CA HIS A 65 -7.92 -3.88 -17.01
C HIS A 65 -7.57 -5.02 -17.95
N HIS A 66 -6.58 -5.83 -17.62
CA HIS A 66 -6.32 -7.05 -18.38
C HIS A 66 -7.65 -7.78 -18.51
N PRO A 67 -8.11 -8.10 -19.73
CA PRO A 67 -9.41 -8.73 -19.90
C PRO A 67 -9.36 -10.07 -19.18
N HIS A 68 -10.04 -10.16 -18.03
CA HIS A 68 -10.36 -11.44 -17.44
C HIS A 68 -11.11 -12.22 -18.51
N GLN A 69 -10.64 -13.43 -18.82
CA GLN A 69 -11.28 -14.34 -19.75
C GLN A 69 -12.60 -14.85 -19.16
N ASP A 70 -13.53 -13.94 -18.89
CA ASP A 70 -14.91 -14.28 -18.61
C ASP A 70 -15.78 -13.92 -19.79
N GLN A 71 -16.15 -15.00 -20.49
CA GLN A 71 -17.16 -15.04 -21.53
C GLN A 71 -16.88 -14.19 -22.77
N VAL A 72 -16.22 -14.85 -23.73
CA VAL A 72 -16.36 -14.53 -25.14
C VAL A 72 -17.86 -14.64 -25.52
N LYS A 73 -18.62 -13.60 -25.21
CA LYS A 73 -19.74 -13.24 -26.08
C LYS A 73 -19.11 -12.47 -27.24
N HIS A 74 -19.13 -13.07 -28.39
CA HIS A 74 -18.86 -12.41 -29.67
C HIS A 74 -19.89 -11.30 -29.89
N ASP A 75 -19.71 -10.18 -29.26
CA ASP A 75 -20.28 -8.90 -29.66
C ASP A 75 -19.16 -8.12 -30.37
N ASN A 76 -19.37 -7.96 -31.69
CA ASN A 76 -18.56 -7.14 -32.57
C ASN A 76 -18.59 -5.68 -32.07
N HIS A 77 -17.83 -5.33 -31.03
CA HIS A 77 -17.51 -3.95 -30.71
C HIS A 77 -16.16 -3.60 -31.35
N SER A 78 -16.22 -3.07 -32.56
CA SER A 78 -15.16 -2.28 -33.19
C SER A 78 -15.11 -0.89 -32.54
N GLY A 79 -14.98 -0.82 -31.22
CA GLY A 79 -14.71 0.40 -30.47
C GLY A 79 -13.19 0.49 -30.23
N THR A 80 -12.53 1.49 -30.78
CA THR A 80 -11.21 1.91 -30.34
C THR A 80 -11.34 2.34 -28.87
N GLU A 81 -10.86 1.53 -27.94
CA GLU A 81 -10.75 1.92 -26.53
C GLU A 81 -9.84 3.16 -26.47
N SER A 82 -10.39 4.28 -26.02
CA SER A 82 -9.62 5.51 -25.82
C SER A 82 -9.21 5.59 -24.36
N MET A 83 -7.91 5.71 -24.12
CA MET A 83 -7.36 5.99 -22.78
C MET A 83 -7.28 7.51 -22.59
N ASP A 84 -7.85 8.02 -21.50
CA ASP A 84 -7.76 9.43 -21.16
C ASP A 84 -6.48 9.69 -20.35
N PHE A 85 -5.79 10.78 -20.69
CA PHE A 85 -4.61 11.25 -19.99
C PHE A 85 -4.80 12.68 -19.53
N PHE A 86 -4.28 12.98 -18.35
CA PHE A 86 -4.04 14.34 -17.92
C PHE A 86 -2.57 14.67 -18.11
N ALA A 87 -2.27 15.86 -18.66
CA ALA A 87 -0.89 16.30 -18.85
C ALA A 87 -0.73 17.75 -18.40
N PHE A 88 0.41 18.03 -17.77
CA PHE A 88 0.83 19.38 -17.40
C PHE A 88 2.32 19.58 -17.67
N ALA A 89 2.76 20.84 -17.66
CA ALA A 89 4.16 21.19 -17.81
C ALA A 89 4.65 22.01 -16.61
N CYS A 90 5.89 21.78 -16.20
CA CYS A 90 6.64 22.64 -15.29
C CYS A 90 7.73 23.37 -16.08
N HIS A 91 7.83 24.67 -15.88
CA HIS A 91 8.83 25.53 -16.51
C HIS A 91 9.77 26.12 -15.47
N TYR A 92 11.05 26.10 -15.74
CA TYR A 92 12.11 26.73 -14.95
C TYR A 92 12.29 28.16 -15.43
N LEU A 93 11.64 29.13 -14.78
CA LEU A 93 11.59 30.51 -15.21
C LEU A 93 12.96 31.19 -15.12
N GLY A 94 13.40 31.79 -16.24
CA GLY A 94 14.69 32.46 -16.31
C GLY A 94 15.91 31.55 -16.31
N SER A 95 15.72 30.24 -16.46
CA SER A 95 16.82 29.29 -16.64
C SER A 95 17.45 29.41 -18.01
N SER A 96 18.69 28.94 -18.13
CA SER A 96 19.36 28.73 -19.42
C SER A 96 19.05 27.33 -19.95
N PRO A 97 18.83 27.14 -21.26
CA PRO A 97 18.71 25.80 -21.81
C PRO A 97 19.94 24.95 -21.46
N SER A 98 19.70 23.81 -20.85
CA SER A 98 20.76 22.90 -20.41
C SER A 98 20.36 21.47 -20.70
N LYS A 99 21.30 20.68 -21.26
CA LYS A 99 21.04 19.27 -21.57
C LYS A 99 21.15 18.39 -20.35
N TRP A 100 20.34 17.36 -20.33
CA TRP A 100 20.42 16.32 -19.34
C TRP A 100 21.60 15.38 -19.60
N VAL A 101 22.49 15.23 -18.65
CA VAL A 101 23.66 14.35 -18.72
C VAL A 101 23.42 13.16 -17.80
N GLY A 102 23.47 11.95 -18.36
CA GLY A 102 23.26 10.70 -17.62
C GLY A 102 24.32 10.49 -16.54
N GLN A 103 23.84 10.07 -15.35
CA GLN A 103 24.66 9.75 -14.19
C GLN A 103 24.57 8.27 -13.87
N SER A 104 25.68 7.64 -13.47
CA SER A 104 25.72 6.22 -13.06
C SER A 104 25.07 5.30 -14.09
N LYS A 105 25.70 5.21 -15.29
CA LYS A 105 25.25 4.32 -16.37
C LYS A 105 25.09 2.89 -15.84
N GLN A 106 23.94 2.30 -16.11
CA GLN A 106 23.61 0.93 -15.71
C GLN A 106 24.22 -0.08 -16.70
N ALA A 107 24.31 -1.34 -16.29
CA ALA A 107 24.85 -2.42 -17.13
C ALA A 107 23.92 -2.79 -18.31
N GLY A 108 22.63 -2.45 -18.20
CA GLY A 108 21.63 -2.71 -19.23
C GLY A 108 21.61 -1.67 -20.35
N TYR A 109 21.01 -2.06 -21.47
CA TYR A 109 20.65 -1.17 -22.57
C TYR A 109 19.34 -1.64 -23.20
N ARG A 110 18.68 -0.75 -23.94
CA ARG A 110 17.41 -1.02 -24.61
C ARG A 110 17.53 -0.85 -26.12
N ASN A 111 16.78 -1.67 -26.86
CA ASN A 111 16.62 -1.52 -28.28
C ASN A 111 15.15 -1.18 -28.59
N TYR A 112 14.93 -0.10 -29.30
CA TYR A 112 13.62 0.36 -29.73
C TYR A 112 13.51 0.12 -31.24
N LEU A 113 12.92 -1.01 -31.63
CA LEU A 113 12.79 -1.45 -33.02
C LEU A 113 11.29 -1.59 -33.36
N THR A 114 10.48 -0.63 -32.92
CA THR A 114 9.03 -0.66 -33.03
C THR A 114 8.52 0.40 -34.00
N GLY A 115 7.43 0.10 -34.69
CA GLY A 115 6.81 0.97 -35.69
C GLY A 115 7.24 0.67 -37.12
N GLY A 116 6.62 1.36 -38.07
CA GLY A 116 6.84 1.16 -39.52
C GLY A 116 7.96 2.03 -40.10
N ASP A 117 8.57 2.92 -39.32
CA ASP A 117 9.63 3.82 -39.78
C ASP A 117 10.99 3.45 -39.15
N PRO A 118 11.92 2.84 -39.93
CA PRO A 118 13.23 2.48 -39.43
C PRO A 118 14.10 3.68 -38.96
N SER A 119 13.78 4.90 -39.39
CA SER A 119 14.52 6.10 -38.94
C SER A 119 14.25 6.44 -37.46
N ALA A 120 13.19 5.93 -36.88
CA ALA A 120 12.86 6.02 -35.46
C ALA A 120 13.44 4.87 -34.61
N PHE A 121 14.20 3.95 -35.22
CA PHE A 121 14.83 2.86 -34.47
C PHE A 121 16.06 3.37 -33.72
N ALA A 122 16.13 3.04 -32.43
CA ALA A 122 17.30 3.30 -31.61
C ALA A 122 17.79 2.00 -30.95
N SER A 123 19.09 1.73 -31.09
CA SER A 123 19.72 0.54 -30.52
C SER A 123 20.79 0.92 -29.52
N ASN A 124 21.02 0.05 -28.52
CA ASN A 124 22.00 0.27 -27.46
C ASN A 124 21.75 1.54 -26.63
N VAL A 125 20.48 1.96 -26.50
CA VAL A 125 20.08 3.09 -25.66
C VAL A 125 20.39 2.76 -24.21
N PRO A 126 21.31 3.49 -23.54
CA PRO A 126 21.73 3.15 -22.20
C PRO A 126 20.68 3.54 -21.16
N ASP A 127 20.63 2.77 -20.08
CA ASP A 127 19.88 3.09 -18.88
C ASP A 127 20.78 3.84 -17.89
N PHE A 128 20.23 4.83 -17.15
CA PHE A 128 20.95 5.59 -16.14
C PHE A 128 20.20 5.57 -14.80
N ALA A 129 20.95 5.64 -13.69
CA ALA A 129 20.37 5.78 -12.36
C ALA A 129 19.83 7.19 -12.09
N GLY A 130 20.33 8.17 -12.82
CA GLY A 130 19.90 9.56 -12.72
C GLY A 130 20.43 10.42 -13.84
N PHE A 131 20.05 11.68 -13.82
CA PHE A 131 20.49 12.72 -14.75
C PHE A 131 20.84 14.00 -14.01
N ILE A 132 21.68 14.84 -14.61
CA ILE A 132 21.99 16.18 -14.11
C ILE A 132 21.93 17.19 -15.25
N GLN A 133 21.31 18.34 -14.98
CA GLN A 133 21.42 19.55 -15.79
C GLN A 133 22.42 20.49 -15.12
N LYS A 134 23.50 20.81 -15.82
CA LYS A 134 24.56 21.69 -15.34
C LYS A 134 24.25 23.15 -15.65
N ASP A 135 24.56 24.04 -14.70
CA ASP A 135 24.38 25.48 -14.85
C ASP A 135 22.99 25.89 -15.37
N LEU A 136 21.95 25.20 -14.93
CA LEU A 136 20.57 25.53 -15.28
C LEU A 136 20.23 26.98 -14.90
N TYR A 137 20.76 27.45 -13.77
CA TYR A 137 20.94 28.86 -13.45
C TYR A 137 22.41 29.09 -13.07
N PRO A 138 22.92 30.33 -13.12
CA PRO A 138 24.31 30.61 -12.80
C PRO A 138 24.77 29.99 -11.48
N GLY A 139 25.61 28.95 -11.54
CA GLY A 139 26.10 28.18 -10.40
C GLY A 139 25.04 27.32 -9.69
N ILE A 140 23.98 26.95 -10.39
CA ILE A 140 22.94 26.04 -9.87
C ILE A 140 22.70 24.91 -10.86
N ASP A 141 22.94 23.70 -10.41
CA ASP A 141 22.64 22.48 -11.11
C ASP A 141 21.31 21.89 -10.62
N LEU A 142 20.61 21.19 -11.50
CA LEU A 142 19.47 20.36 -11.13
C LEU A 142 19.85 18.90 -11.34
N ARG A 143 19.87 18.13 -10.26
CA ARG A 143 20.08 16.69 -10.30
C ARG A 143 18.76 15.99 -10.13
N MET A 144 18.52 14.98 -10.94
CA MET A 144 17.48 14.03 -10.79
C MET A 144 18.08 12.65 -10.65
N GLU A 145 17.67 11.98 -9.62
CA GLU A 145 18.08 10.62 -9.33
C GLU A 145 16.87 9.83 -8.86
N ARG A 146 17.09 8.58 -8.62
CA ARG A 146 16.12 7.76 -7.93
C ARG A 146 16.48 7.77 -6.47
N ASP A 147 15.47 7.88 -5.66
CA ASP A 147 15.64 7.53 -4.26
C ASP A 147 15.79 6.01 -4.10
N ASP A 148 15.98 5.54 -2.88
CA ASP A 148 16.13 4.12 -2.56
C ASP A 148 14.86 3.29 -2.86
N PHE A 149 13.74 3.96 -3.20
CA PHE A 149 12.45 3.35 -3.57
C PHE A 149 12.21 3.25 -5.07
N GLY A 150 13.09 3.87 -5.85
CA GLY A 150 12.91 3.97 -7.29
C GLY A 150 12.04 5.13 -7.74
N GLU A 151 11.65 6.03 -6.84
CA GLU A 151 10.89 7.23 -7.17
C GLU A 151 11.80 8.35 -7.68
N ALA A 152 11.23 9.27 -8.48
CA ALA A 152 11.97 10.41 -9.00
C ALA A 152 12.25 11.42 -7.88
N LYS A 153 13.52 11.66 -7.62
CA LYS A 153 13.97 12.66 -6.66
C LYS A 153 14.72 13.76 -7.37
N THR A 154 14.34 15.00 -7.15
CA THR A 154 15.04 16.18 -7.67
C THR A 154 15.82 16.87 -6.57
N SER A 155 17.05 17.28 -6.85
CA SER A 155 17.89 18.05 -5.90
C SER A 155 18.48 19.26 -6.62
N TRP A 156 18.32 20.44 -6.03
CA TRP A 156 18.96 21.67 -6.48
C TRP A 156 20.31 21.79 -5.81
N LEU A 157 21.37 21.76 -6.59
CA LEU A 157 22.75 21.85 -6.13
C LEU A 157 23.23 23.28 -6.37
N ILE A 158 23.44 24.04 -5.30
CA ILE A 158 23.75 25.46 -5.35
C ILE A 158 25.20 25.65 -4.95
N ASP A 159 26.02 26.15 -5.87
CA ASP A 159 27.43 26.43 -5.67
C ASP A 159 27.67 27.59 -4.69
N ILE A 160 28.91 27.71 -4.23
CA ILE A 160 29.35 28.80 -3.35
C ILE A 160 29.10 30.14 -4.03
N GLY A 161 28.28 30.97 -3.39
CA GLY A 161 27.99 32.32 -3.88
C GLY A 161 26.84 32.42 -4.89
N ALA A 162 26.30 31.32 -5.39
CA ALA A 162 25.11 31.33 -6.24
C ALA A 162 23.87 31.77 -5.46
N ASP A 163 22.90 32.35 -6.14
CA ASP A 163 21.65 32.84 -5.52
C ASP A 163 20.47 31.87 -5.73
N PRO A 164 20.04 31.14 -4.69
CA PRO A 164 18.93 30.20 -4.79
C PRO A 164 17.57 30.86 -5.12
N LYS A 165 17.45 32.17 -5.05
CA LYS A 165 16.26 32.92 -5.45
C LYS A 165 16.01 32.91 -6.94
N LEU A 166 17.01 32.52 -7.75
CA LEU A 166 16.87 32.32 -9.19
C LEU A 166 15.96 31.13 -9.52
N ILE A 167 15.85 30.16 -8.62
CA ILE A 167 14.99 28.99 -8.80
C ILE A 167 13.53 29.42 -8.70
N GLN A 168 12.83 29.39 -9.83
CA GLN A 168 11.43 29.76 -9.95
C GLN A 168 10.72 28.76 -10.87
N LEU A 169 9.65 28.15 -10.38
CA LEU A 169 8.89 27.14 -11.11
C LEU A 169 7.50 27.68 -11.41
N SER A 170 7.02 27.46 -12.64
CA SER A 170 5.62 27.70 -12.99
C SER A 170 5.02 26.45 -13.62
N TYR A 171 3.72 26.29 -13.50
CA TYR A 171 3.04 25.09 -13.97
C TYR A 171 1.91 25.48 -14.92
N ASP A 172 1.95 24.91 -16.14
CA ASP A 172 0.84 25.05 -17.09
C ASP A 172 -0.22 23.97 -16.80
N GLY A 173 -1.47 24.38 -16.75
CA GLY A 173 -2.60 23.48 -16.51
C GLY A 173 -2.91 23.21 -15.04
N LEU A 174 -2.09 23.73 -14.10
CA LEU A 174 -2.26 23.59 -12.66
C LEU A 174 -2.16 24.92 -11.93
N THR A 175 -2.80 24.99 -10.77
CA THR A 175 -2.63 26.11 -9.83
C THR A 175 -2.02 25.58 -8.53
N PRO A 176 -0.67 25.63 -8.39
CA PRO A 176 0.00 25.13 -7.20
C PRO A 176 -0.35 25.96 -5.96
N TYR A 177 -0.40 25.30 -4.80
CA TYR A 177 -0.51 25.96 -3.51
C TYR A 177 0.30 25.23 -2.44
N VAL A 178 0.53 25.88 -1.29
CA VAL A 178 1.19 25.27 -0.13
C VAL A 178 0.14 25.00 0.93
N ASN A 179 0.07 23.77 1.43
CA ASN A 179 -0.84 23.38 2.50
C ASN A 179 -0.30 23.74 3.91
N GLN A 180 -1.03 23.35 4.96
CA GLN A 180 -0.65 23.65 6.34
C GLN A 180 0.59 22.90 6.80
N GLU A 181 0.88 21.76 6.20
CA GLU A 181 2.04 20.88 6.45
C GLU A 181 3.30 21.35 5.71
N ASN A 182 3.24 22.49 5.01
CA ASN A 182 4.30 23.02 4.15
C ASN A 182 4.64 22.11 2.96
N GLU A 183 3.67 21.39 2.44
CA GLU A 183 3.78 20.63 1.20
C GLU A 183 3.35 21.48 0.01
N LEU A 184 4.05 21.36 -1.10
CA LEU A 184 3.59 21.90 -2.38
C LEU A 184 2.56 20.94 -2.97
N VAL A 185 1.35 21.42 -3.18
CA VAL A 185 0.25 20.65 -3.76
C VAL A 185 0.01 21.08 -5.20
N LEU A 186 0.04 20.13 -6.11
CA LEU A 186 -0.29 20.27 -7.52
C LEU A 186 -1.61 19.54 -7.77
N PRO A 187 -2.76 20.24 -7.74
CA PRO A 187 -4.06 19.59 -7.88
C PRO A 187 -4.27 19.14 -9.32
N THR A 188 -4.56 17.85 -9.52
CA THR A 188 -4.90 17.30 -10.83
C THR A 188 -6.29 16.66 -10.82
N PRO A 189 -6.94 16.48 -11.96
CA PRO A 189 -8.21 15.75 -12.03
C PRO A 189 -8.08 14.27 -11.61
N MET A 190 -6.84 13.74 -11.56
CA MET A 190 -6.52 12.36 -11.17
C MET A 190 -6.08 12.23 -9.70
N GLY A 191 -6.24 13.30 -8.91
CA GLY A 191 -5.78 13.40 -7.53
C GLY A 191 -4.62 14.40 -7.37
N ASP A 192 -4.37 14.81 -6.14
CA ASP A 192 -3.30 15.76 -5.83
C ASP A 192 -1.92 15.11 -5.91
N ILE A 193 -0.99 15.77 -6.61
CA ILE A 193 0.44 15.47 -6.49
C ILE A 193 0.99 16.35 -5.37
N ARG A 194 1.74 15.77 -4.44
CA ARG A 194 2.29 16.50 -3.29
C ARG A 194 3.80 16.36 -3.24
N GLU A 195 4.49 17.48 -3.13
CA GLU A 195 5.90 17.51 -2.80
C GLU A 195 6.04 17.93 -1.33
N SER A 196 6.53 17.04 -0.50
CA SER A 196 6.68 17.26 0.94
C SER A 196 8.12 16.97 1.38
N GLY A 197 8.40 16.95 2.68
CA GLY A 197 9.74 16.64 3.19
C GLY A 197 10.84 17.58 2.73
N LEU A 198 10.50 18.81 2.30
CA LEU A 198 11.46 19.78 1.78
C LEU A 198 12.58 20.03 2.80
N VAL A 199 13.79 19.59 2.49
CA VAL A 199 14.99 19.75 3.29
C VAL A 199 16.02 20.56 2.54
N ALA A 200 16.64 21.53 3.21
CA ALA A 200 17.85 22.16 2.71
C ALA A 200 19.00 21.89 3.67
N TYR A 201 20.20 21.68 3.16
CA TYR A 201 21.36 21.39 3.99
C TYR A 201 22.68 21.87 3.37
N GLN A 202 23.68 21.99 4.22
CA GLN A 202 25.06 22.28 3.84
C GLN A 202 25.99 21.25 4.48
N ASP A 203 26.86 20.64 3.72
CA ASP A 203 27.91 19.78 4.22
C ASP A 203 29.17 20.64 4.51
N GLY A 204 29.62 20.60 5.74
CA GLY A 204 30.79 21.36 6.21
C GLY A 204 31.78 20.49 6.96
N PRO A 205 32.93 21.04 7.39
CA PRO A 205 33.96 20.28 8.12
C PRO A 205 33.49 19.63 9.43
N ARG A 206 32.36 20.11 9.98
CA ARG A 206 31.75 19.58 11.21
C ARG A 206 30.55 18.68 10.95
N GLY A 207 30.37 18.22 9.71
CA GLY A 207 29.23 17.41 9.25
C GLY A 207 28.12 18.23 8.62
N ARG A 208 27.00 17.55 8.33
CA ARG A 208 25.81 18.12 7.70
C ARG A 208 25.04 19.02 8.67
N LYS A 209 24.67 20.20 8.17
CA LYS A 209 23.83 21.15 8.88
C LYS A 209 22.54 21.39 8.09
N THR A 210 21.39 21.06 8.65
CA THR A 210 20.08 21.39 8.09
C THR A 210 19.82 22.90 8.15
N ILE A 211 19.25 23.43 7.07
CA ILE A 211 18.85 24.83 6.90
C ILE A 211 17.33 24.88 6.82
N PRO A 212 16.63 25.71 7.61
CA PRO A 212 15.19 25.88 7.48
C PRO A 212 14.83 26.25 6.03
N CYS A 213 13.91 25.50 5.46
CA CYS A 213 13.44 25.70 4.09
C CYS A 213 11.93 25.50 4.02
N ARG A 214 11.25 26.28 3.15
CA ARG A 214 9.82 26.10 2.88
C ARG A 214 9.50 26.53 1.45
N PHE A 215 8.42 25.96 0.90
CA PHE A 215 7.84 26.45 -0.33
C PHE A 215 7.22 27.84 -0.13
N ASP A 216 7.28 28.67 -1.17
CA ASP A 216 6.68 29.99 -1.23
C ASP A 216 5.99 30.14 -2.62
N VAL A 217 4.67 30.10 -2.62
CA VAL A 217 3.87 30.24 -3.86
C VAL A 217 3.28 31.63 -3.90
N LYS A 218 3.63 32.40 -4.93
CA LYS A 218 3.11 33.73 -5.17
C LYS A 218 2.86 33.93 -6.67
N ASP A 219 1.66 34.39 -7.02
CA ASP A 219 1.22 34.64 -8.39
C ASP A 219 1.41 33.42 -9.31
N GLY A 220 1.14 32.21 -8.78
CA GLY A 220 1.31 30.93 -9.50
C GLY A 220 2.77 30.46 -9.65
N VAL A 221 3.74 31.21 -9.13
CA VAL A 221 5.16 30.85 -9.18
C VAL A 221 5.62 30.29 -7.86
N VAL A 222 6.20 29.10 -7.91
CA VAL A 222 6.78 28.39 -6.77
C VAL A 222 8.24 28.79 -6.60
N ARG A 223 8.64 29.07 -5.36
CA ARG A 223 10.00 29.44 -4.94
C ARG A 223 10.35 28.76 -3.64
N PHE A 224 11.64 28.80 -3.27
CA PHE A 224 12.12 28.32 -1.97
C PHE A 224 12.45 29.49 -1.05
N LYS A 225 11.93 29.45 0.17
CA LYS A 225 12.26 30.42 1.21
C LYS A 225 13.17 29.79 2.25
N LEU A 226 14.43 30.24 2.23
CA LEU A 226 15.51 29.68 3.05
C LEU A 226 15.75 30.52 4.33
N GLY A 227 16.09 29.82 5.41
CA GLY A 227 16.66 30.45 6.61
C GLY A 227 18.10 30.91 6.40
N ARG A 228 18.76 31.32 7.49
CA ARG A 228 20.17 31.74 7.43
C ARG A 228 21.10 30.55 7.14
N TYR A 229 21.94 30.67 6.12
CA TYR A 229 22.94 29.68 5.73
C TYR A 229 24.31 30.33 5.46
N ASN A 230 25.38 29.55 5.37
CA ASN A 230 26.73 30.04 5.10
C ASN A 230 26.98 30.13 3.58
N LYS A 231 27.04 31.34 3.03
CA LYS A 231 27.29 31.58 1.60
C LYS A 231 28.69 31.14 1.10
N ARG A 232 29.55 30.65 1.98
CA ARG A 232 30.88 30.11 1.65
C ARG A 232 30.91 28.59 1.60
N LEU A 233 29.76 27.94 1.71
CA LEU A 233 29.58 26.50 1.55
C LEU A 233 28.53 26.27 0.48
N PRO A 234 28.61 25.18 -0.28
CA PRO A 234 27.54 24.78 -1.18
C PRO A 234 26.26 24.51 -0.38
N LEU A 235 25.12 24.66 -1.01
CA LEU A 235 23.81 24.41 -0.46
C LEU A 235 23.07 23.40 -1.34
N VAL A 236 22.41 22.44 -0.74
CA VAL A 236 21.49 21.54 -1.41
C VAL A 236 20.09 21.87 -0.94
N ILE A 237 19.15 22.01 -1.87
CA ILE A 237 17.70 22.02 -1.62
C ILE A 237 17.14 20.73 -2.21
N ASP A 238 16.58 19.93 -1.36
CA ASP A 238 16.14 18.59 -1.63
C ASP A 238 14.66 18.46 -1.26
N PRO A 239 13.73 18.82 -2.18
CA PRO A 239 12.33 18.48 -1.98
C PRO A 239 12.22 16.96 -2.09
N THR A 240 11.94 16.34 -0.98
CA THR A 240 11.57 14.94 -0.99
C THR A 240 10.13 14.87 -1.43
N LEU A 241 9.84 14.14 -2.50
CA LEU A 241 8.49 13.73 -2.80
C LEU A 241 8.05 12.87 -1.63
N VAL A 242 7.23 13.39 -0.71
CA VAL A 242 6.51 12.57 0.26
C VAL A 242 5.26 12.19 -0.46
N PHE A 243 5.31 11.17 -0.92
CA PHE A 243 4.69 9.94 -0.96
C PHE A 243 3.14 10.01 -0.93
N SER A 244 2.55 10.10 -2.08
CA SER A 244 1.38 9.31 -2.39
C SER A 244 1.92 8.10 -3.15
N SER A 245 2.22 7.04 -2.44
CA SER A 245 2.79 5.88 -3.05
C SER A 245 1.71 4.89 -3.37
N PHE A 246 1.62 4.57 -4.61
CA PHE A 246 1.18 3.23 -5.00
C PHE A 246 2.13 2.23 -4.35
N SER A 247 1.66 1.03 -4.02
CA SER A 247 2.49 -0.05 -3.46
C SER A 247 3.73 -0.38 -4.29
N GLY A 248 3.82 0.13 -5.52
CA GLY A 248 4.83 -0.26 -6.50
C GLY A 248 4.58 -1.65 -7.08
N SER A 249 3.42 -2.23 -6.78
CA SER A 249 2.98 -3.50 -7.36
C SER A 249 2.58 -3.32 -8.82
N MET A 250 2.98 -4.24 -9.66
CA MET A 250 2.46 -4.39 -11.02
C MET A 250 1.21 -5.28 -11.06
N ALA A 251 0.93 -6.00 -9.98
CA ALA A 251 -0.28 -6.76 -9.79
C ALA A 251 -1.36 -5.89 -9.15
N ASP A 252 -2.62 -6.19 -9.43
CA ASP A 252 -3.74 -5.61 -8.69
C ASP A 252 -3.59 -5.91 -7.21
N ASN A 253 -3.77 -4.89 -6.38
CA ASN A 253 -3.70 -5.04 -4.93
C ASN A 253 -4.67 -4.08 -4.24
N TRP A 254 -5.20 -4.53 -3.09
CA TRP A 254 -6.11 -3.75 -2.28
C TRP A 254 -5.55 -3.59 -0.87
N GLY A 255 -5.50 -2.36 -0.35
CA GLY A 255 -5.07 -2.08 1.02
C GLY A 255 -6.16 -2.45 2.02
N TYR A 256 -5.77 -3.09 3.11
CA TYR A 256 -6.69 -3.53 4.18
C TYR A 256 -6.37 -2.91 5.52
N THR A 257 -5.10 -2.88 5.93
CA THR A 257 -4.73 -2.48 7.28
C THR A 257 -3.37 -1.78 7.31
N ALA A 258 -3.20 -0.88 8.26
CA ALA A 258 -1.96 -0.17 8.52
C ALA A 258 -1.70 -0.02 10.02
N THR A 259 -0.42 0.02 10.40
CA THR A 259 0.03 0.31 11.76
C THR A 259 1.42 0.98 11.74
N TYR A 260 1.94 1.33 12.91
CA TYR A 260 3.27 1.94 13.06
C TYR A 260 3.99 1.38 14.29
N ASP A 261 5.31 1.46 14.29
CA ASP A 261 6.13 1.09 15.45
C ASP A 261 6.51 2.31 16.33
N GLY A 262 7.18 2.03 17.44
CA GLY A 262 7.63 3.08 18.38
C GLY A 262 8.66 4.06 17.80
N GLN A 263 9.26 3.77 16.64
CA GLN A 263 10.14 4.64 15.89
C GLN A 263 9.38 5.45 14.82
N GLY A 264 8.07 5.23 14.67
CA GLY A 264 7.24 5.88 13.66
C GLY A 264 7.30 5.21 12.28
N ASN A 265 7.96 4.06 12.13
CA ASN A 265 7.95 3.33 10.87
C ASN A 265 6.54 2.83 10.57
N LEU A 266 6.10 2.98 9.33
CA LEU A 266 4.77 2.59 8.87
C LEU A 266 4.77 1.16 8.36
N TYR A 267 3.76 0.40 8.70
CA TYR A 267 3.46 -0.92 8.12
C TYR A 267 2.14 -0.84 7.35
N GLY A 268 2.13 -1.31 6.12
CA GLY A 268 0.94 -1.46 5.30
C GLY A 268 0.78 -2.90 4.85
N ALA A 269 -0.42 -3.43 4.96
CA ALA A 269 -0.75 -4.74 4.42
C ALA A 269 -2.07 -4.72 3.65
N GLY A 270 -2.13 -5.55 2.63
CA GLY A 270 -3.29 -5.72 1.76
C GLY A 270 -3.24 -7.06 1.03
N ILE A 271 -4.16 -7.28 0.12
CA ILE A 271 -4.17 -8.46 -0.73
C ILE A 271 -3.57 -8.13 -2.09
N VAL A 272 -2.90 -9.11 -2.68
CA VAL A 272 -2.27 -9.05 -4.00
C VAL A 272 -2.76 -10.23 -4.81
N PHE A 273 -3.13 -9.99 -6.07
CA PHE A 273 -3.81 -10.99 -6.91
C PHE A 273 -2.90 -11.67 -7.94
N ASP A 274 -1.61 -11.30 -8.01
CA ASP A 274 -0.67 -11.87 -8.97
C ASP A 274 0.78 -11.59 -8.57
N VAL A 275 1.73 -12.12 -9.34
CA VAL A 275 3.16 -11.78 -9.24
C VAL A 275 3.38 -10.29 -9.58
N GLY A 276 4.36 -9.67 -8.92
CA GLY A 276 4.73 -8.27 -9.21
C GLY A 276 4.61 -7.33 -8.02
N TYR A 277 4.23 -7.83 -6.84
CA TYR A 277 4.38 -7.08 -5.60
C TYR A 277 5.88 -6.92 -5.29
N PRO A 278 6.35 -5.71 -4.99
CA PRO A 278 7.77 -5.47 -4.80
C PRO A 278 8.25 -6.10 -3.49
N ILE A 279 9.21 -7.00 -3.58
CA ILE A 279 9.83 -7.67 -2.44
C ILE A 279 11.24 -7.12 -2.19
N THR A 280 11.74 -7.29 -0.97
CA THR A 280 13.12 -6.96 -0.60
C THR A 280 13.99 -8.22 -0.52
N THR A 281 15.30 -8.05 -0.66
CA THR A 281 16.25 -9.15 -0.46
C THR A 281 16.12 -9.72 0.95
N GLY A 282 15.93 -11.03 1.06
CA GLY A 282 15.72 -11.72 2.33
C GLY A 282 14.29 -11.63 2.85
N ALA A 283 13.32 -11.31 1.98
CA ALA A 283 11.89 -11.37 2.30
C ALA A 283 11.49 -12.71 2.92
N LEU A 284 10.56 -12.68 3.86
CA LEU A 284 10.05 -13.89 4.53
C LEU A 284 9.43 -14.87 3.53
N ASP A 285 8.65 -14.34 2.59
CA ASP A 285 8.13 -15.07 1.43
C ASP A 285 8.37 -14.26 0.15
N PRO A 286 9.28 -14.71 -0.72
CA PRO A 286 9.62 -13.97 -1.93
C PRO A 286 8.68 -14.25 -3.11
N SER A 287 7.68 -15.11 -2.96
CA SER A 287 6.84 -15.63 -4.05
C SER A 287 5.37 -15.41 -3.80
N TYR A 288 4.64 -15.20 -4.88
CA TYR A 288 3.19 -15.35 -4.94
C TYR A 288 2.86 -16.85 -5.12
N ASN A 289 1.99 -17.38 -4.26
CA ASN A 289 1.84 -18.83 -4.11
C ASN A 289 0.58 -19.43 -4.78
N ASP A 290 -0.02 -18.75 -5.76
CA ASP A 290 -1.16 -19.29 -6.49
C ASP A 290 -0.77 -20.42 -7.45
N PRO A 291 -1.25 -21.66 -7.24
CA PRO A 291 -0.97 -22.80 -8.13
C PRO A 291 -1.68 -22.69 -9.49
N THR A 292 -2.64 -21.76 -9.65
CA THR A 292 -3.43 -21.59 -10.88
C THR A 292 -2.80 -20.61 -11.86
N GLY A 293 -1.72 -19.92 -11.46
CA GLY A 293 -0.97 -19.00 -12.30
C GLY A 293 -1.71 -17.70 -12.62
N GLY A 294 -2.42 -17.13 -11.63
CA GLY A 294 -3.04 -15.81 -11.77
C GLY A 294 -4.33 -15.80 -12.62
N GLN A 295 -5.09 -16.86 -12.61
CA GLN A 295 -6.37 -16.94 -13.31
C GLN A 295 -7.51 -16.21 -12.57
N GLY A 296 -7.47 -14.85 -12.57
CA GLY A 296 -8.54 -14.01 -12.04
C GLY A 296 -8.45 -13.74 -10.53
N TYR A 297 -9.40 -12.97 -9.96
CA TYR A 297 -9.46 -12.60 -8.53
C TYR A 297 -9.84 -13.75 -7.57
N MET A 298 -9.79 -14.99 -8.03
CA MET A 298 -10.23 -16.14 -7.22
C MET A 298 -9.23 -16.54 -6.15
N ASN A 299 -7.97 -16.10 -6.26
CA ASN A 299 -6.91 -16.31 -5.26
C ASN A 299 -6.17 -15.02 -4.95
N CYS A 300 -5.56 -14.92 -3.77
CA CYS A 300 -4.74 -13.78 -3.38
C CYS A 300 -3.81 -14.15 -2.22
N ASP A 301 -2.64 -13.53 -2.22
CA ASP A 301 -1.72 -13.53 -1.08
C ASP A 301 -1.72 -12.17 -0.39
N ILE A 302 -1.20 -12.11 0.82
CA ILE A 302 -0.98 -10.86 1.55
C ILE A 302 0.30 -10.21 1.03
N GLY A 303 0.22 -8.93 0.65
CA GLY A 303 1.38 -8.07 0.47
C GLY A 303 1.62 -7.25 1.74
N LEU A 304 2.78 -7.39 2.36
CA LEU A 304 3.19 -6.66 3.55
C LEU A 304 4.41 -5.80 3.27
N THR A 305 4.35 -4.52 3.59
CA THR A 305 5.48 -3.59 3.45
C THR A 305 5.68 -2.77 4.72
N LYS A 306 6.93 -2.61 5.15
CA LYS A 306 7.36 -1.67 6.20
C LYS A 306 8.14 -0.53 5.58
N PHE A 307 7.76 0.71 5.90
CA PHE A 307 8.45 1.93 5.49
C PHE A 307 9.09 2.62 6.68
N SER A 308 10.18 3.36 6.43
CA SER A 308 10.78 4.26 7.44
C SER A 308 9.78 5.33 7.89
N ALA A 309 10.04 5.93 9.07
CA ALA A 309 9.16 6.92 9.68
C ALA A 309 8.94 8.17 8.81
N ASP A 310 9.89 8.51 7.96
CA ASP A 310 9.80 9.60 6.99
C ASP A 310 9.21 9.16 5.64
N GLY A 311 8.80 7.88 5.52
CA GLY A 311 8.26 7.30 4.30
C GLY A 311 9.28 7.13 3.18
N THR A 312 10.55 7.50 3.40
CA THR A 312 11.57 7.56 2.37
C THR A 312 12.24 6.21 2.08
N SER A 313 12.08 5.19 2.96
CA SER A 313 12.73 3.88 2.81
C SER A 313 11.75 2.73 2.98
N ARG A 314 11.69 1.84 1.99
CA ARG A 314 11.11 0.52 2.15
C ARG A 314 12.09 -0.33 2.94
N ILE A 315 11.80 -0.53 4.24
CA ILE A 315 12.67 -1.31 5.13
C ILE A 315 12.61 -2.77 4.76
N TYR A 316 11.40 -3.28 4.54
CA TYR A 316 11.18 -4.60 3.95
C TYR A 316 9.81 -4.69 3.27
N SER A 317 9.70 -5.64 2.37
CA SER A 317 8.45 -6.00 1.71
C SER A 317 8.47 -7.48 1.35
N THR A 318 7.34 -8.16 1.54
CA THR A 318 7.21 -9.61 1.40
C THR A 318 5.79 -9.98 0.99
N TYR A 319 5.62 -11.11 0.33
CA TYR A 319 4.33 -11.81 0.31
C TYR A 319 4.16 -12.59 1.61
N LEU A 320 2.92 -12.96 1.93
CA LEU A 320 2.56 -13.94 2.96
C LEU A 320 1.33 -14.68 2.47
N GLY A 321 1.41 -15.98 2.33
CA GLY A 321 0.28 -16.76 1.88
C GLY A 321 0.66 -18.19 1.52
N GLY A 322 -0.31 -18.94 1.01
CA GLY A 322 -0.17 -20.30 0.55
C GLY A 322 -0.96 -20.53 -0.74
N ASN A 323 -1.41 -21.75 -0.94
CA ASN A 323 -2.02 -22.18 -2.21
C ASN A 323 -3.50 -21.77 -2.40
N LYS A 324 -4.06 -20.96 -1.50
CA LYS A 324 -5.46 -20.48 -1.50
C LYS A 324 -5.51 -19.03 -1.01
N PRO A 325 -6.66 -18.35 -1.08
CA PRO A 325 -6.74 -16.97 -0.65
C PRO A 325 -6.33 -16.75 0.80
N ASP A 326 -5.47 -15.75 0.99
CA ASP A 326 -4.98 -15.28 2.29
C ASP A 326 -5.19 -13.76 2.40
N GLN A 327 -5.81 -13.29 3.50
CA GLN A 327 -6.19 -11.89 3.67
C GLN A 327 -5.79 -11.36 5.04
N PRO A 328 -5.16 -10.17 5.13
CA PRO A 328 -4.92 -9.51 6.40
C PRO A 328 -6.17 -8.76 6.85
N HIS A 329 -6.50 -8.79 8.14
CA HIS A 329 -7.59 -7.97 8.70
C HIS A 329 -7.05 -6.83 9.55
N SER A 330 -6.11 -7.13 10.43
CA SER A 330 -5.58 -6.19 11.40
C SER A 330 -4.14 -6.53 11.77
N MET A 331 -3.38 -5.50 12.14
CA MET A 331 -2.02 -5.68 12.63
C MET A 331 -1.62 -4.62 13.65
N MET A 332 -0.73 -4.99 14.56
CA MET A 332 -0.19 -4.13 15.59
C MET A 332 1.26 -4.50 15.89
N VAL A 333 2.10 -3.51 16.19
CA VAL A 333 3.47 -3.78 16.64
C VAL A 333 3.48 -3.99 18.15
N ASN A 334 4.09 -5.07 18.63
CA ASN A 334 4.22 -5.39 20.03
C ASN A 334 5.39 -4.64 20.70
N ASN A 335 5.53 -4.75 22.04
CA ASN A 335 6.55 -4.04 22.79
C ASN A 335 7.98 -4.51 22.43
N ALA A 336 8.14 -5.73 21.88
CA ALA A 336 9.41 -6.23 21.38
C ALA A 336 9.76 -5.71 19.97
N GLY A 337 8.88 -4.91 19.35
CA GLY A 337 9.05 -4.35 18.01
C GLY A 337 8.71 -5.31 16.88
N ASN A 338 8.10 -6.46 17.16
CA ASN A 338 7.64 -7.42 16.17
C ASN A 338 6.21 -7.08 15.73
N LEU A 339 5.90 -7.37 14.47
CA LEU A 339 4.55 -7.18 13.92
C LEU A 339 3.66 -8.37 14.27
N VAL A 340 2.56 -8.13 14.97
CA VAL A 340 1.48 -9.10 15.19
C VAL A 340 0.41 -8.83 14.14
N MET A 341 0.11 -9.80 13.31
CA MET A 341 -0.90 -9.73 12.25
C MET A 341 -1.95 -10.82 12.48
N MET A 342 -3.20 -10.49 12.25
CA MET A 342 -4.29 -11.47 12.14
C MET A 342 -5.03 -11.29 10.82
N GLY A 343 -5.62 -12.35 10.34
CA GLY A 343 -6.42 -12.39 9.13
C GLY A 343 -7.08 -13.74 8.93
N THR A 344 -7.44 -14.02 7.69
CA THR A 344 -8.02 -15.29 7.27
C THR A 344 -7.14 -16.00 6.26
N THR A 345 -7.14 -17.31 6.32
CA THR A 345 -6.46 -18.20 5.37
C THR A 345 -7.42 -19.27 4.86
N GLY A 346 -7.35 -19.52 3.54
CA GLY A 346 -7.91 -20.72 2.90
C GLY A 346 -6.85 -21.78 2.64
N SER A 347 -5.59 -21.48 2.96
CA SER A 347 -4.42 -22.27 2.62
C SER A 347 -4.09 -23.29 3.71
N ASN A 348 -3.83 -24.52 3.33
CA ASN A 348 -3.37 -25.58 4.24
C ASN A 348 -1.85 -25.70 4.32
N ASP A 349 -1.13 -24.86 3.59
CA ASP A 349 0.34 -24.84 3.48
C ASP A 349 0.98 -23.50 3.87
N PHE A 350 0.19 -22.51 4.28
CA PHE A 350 0.67 -21.19 4.69
C PHE A 350 1.39 -21.23 6.05
N ILE A 351 0.68 -21.66 7.10
CA ILE A 351 1.23 -21.82 8.45
C ILE A 351 1.15 -23.30 8.81
N THR A 352 2.30 -23.95 8.89
CA THR A 352 2.37 -25.39 9.15
C THR A 352 3.41 -25.69 10.24
N SER A 353 3.36 -26.89 10.81
CA SER A 353 4.35 -27.33 11.79
C SER A 353 5.79 -27.36 11.27
N SER A 354 5.98 -27.34 9.94
CA SER A 354 7.30 -27.26 9.31
C SER A 354 8.02 -25.92 9.55
N LEU A 355 7.29 -24.86 9.91
CA LEU A 355 7.87 -23.55 10.27
C LEU A 355 8.72 -23.62 11.54
N SER A 356 8.52 -24.66 12.39
CA SER A 356 9.28 -24.87 13.64
C SER A 356 9.26 -23.66 14.60
N VAL A 357 8.17 -22.89 14.61
CA VAL A 357 7.95 -21.76 15.51
C VAL A 357 6.81 -22.08 16.49
N PRO A 358 6.73 -21.41 17.66
CA PRO A 358 5.63 -21.58 18.58
C PRO A 358 4.27 -21.26 17.92
N GLY A 359 3.24 -22.02 18.27
CA GLY A 359 1.86 -21.83 17.86
C GLY A 359 0.95 -22.77 18.65
N TYR A 360 -0.29 -22.34 18.91
CA TYR A 360 -1.28 -23.16 19.61
C TYR A 360 -1.75 -24.32 18.73
N ASP A 361 -2.08 -24.01 17.48
CA ASP A 361 -2.44 -24.95 16.43
C ASP A 361 -1.86 -24.45 15.09
N GLN A 362 -1.30 -25.36 14.31
CA GLN A 362 -0.75 -25.08 12.99
C GLN A 362 -1.38 -25.99 11.94
N SER A 363 -2.53 -26.58 12.28
CA SER A 363 -3.35 -27.36 11.36
C SER A 363 -4.48 -26.50 10.80
N PHE A 364 -4.69 -26.59 9.51
CA PHE A 364 -5.83 -25.97 8.85
C PHE A 364 -7.05 -26.90 9.00
N ASN A 365 -8.10 -26.41 9.67
CA ASN A 365 -9.35 -27.14 9.87
C ASN A 365 -10.36 -26.89 8.76
N GLY A 366 -10.31 -25.71 8.16
CA GLY A 366 -11.03 -25.28 6.95
C GLY A 366 -12.54 -25.16 7.11
N GLY A 367 -13.21 -26.23 7.44
CA GLY A 367 -14.66 -26.25 7.62
C GLY A 367 -15.46 -26.14 6.33
N SER A 368 -16.51 -25.33 6.31
CA SER A 368 -17.35 -25.12 5.13
C SER A 368 -16.72 -24.13 4.16
N GLY A 369 -16.78 -24.41 2.86
CA GLY A 369 -16.34 -23.47 1.85
C GLY A 369 -17.17 -22.17 1.82
N TYR A 370 -16.56 -21.08 1.42
CA TYR A 370 -17.19 -19.77 1.24
C TYR A 370 -16.61 -19.02 0.06
N GLY A 371 -17.43 -18.68 -0.92
CA GLY A 371 -17.03 -18.00 -2.14
C GLY A 371 -18.22 -17.42 -2.89
N SER A 372 -18.02 -16.93 -4.10
CA SER A 372 -19.07 -16.33 -4.92
C SER A 372 -20.25 -17.27 -5.21
N SER A 373 -19.99 -18.57 -5.32
CA SER A 373 -21.02 -19.61 -5.46
C SER A 373 -21.92 -19.78 -4.21
N GLN A 374 -21.46 -19.34 -3.04
CA GLN A 374 -22.19 -19.33 -1.77
C GLN A 374 -22.75 -17.95 -1.42
N GLY A 375 -22.73 -16.98 -2.36
CA GLY A 375 -23.27 -15.64 -2.17
C GLY A 375 -22.30 -14.66 -1.48
N SER A 376 -21.01 -14.98 -1.43
CA SER A 376 -19.99 -14.03 -0.96
C SER A 376 -19.90 -12.83 -1.92
N PRO A 377 -19.86 -11.60 -1.42
CA PRO A 377 -19.53 -10.43 -2.24
C PRO A 377 -18.02 -10.35 -2.58
N LEU A 378 -17.18 -11.21 -1.98
CA LEU A 378 -15.77 -11.30 -2.30
C LEU A 378 -15.55 -12.04 -3.61
N PRO A 379 -14.62 -11.60 -4.45
CA PRO A 379 -14.25 -12.34 -5.66
C PRO A 379 -13.41 -13.59 -5.36
N MET A 380 -12.82 -13.71 -4.14
CA MET A 380 -11.99 -14.83 -3.75
C MET A 380 -12.81 -16.07 -3.44
N ASP A 381 -12.23 -17.25 -3.69
CA ASP A 381 -12.86 -18.55 -3.50
C ASP A 381 -12.17 -19.36 -2.39
N PHE A 382 -12.78 -19.37 -1.22
CA PHE A 382 -12.39 -20.21 -0.08
C PHE A 382 -13.07 -21.58 -0.13
N SER A 383 -13.02 -22.26 -1.26
CA SER A 383 -13.71 -23.53 -1.50
C SER A 383 -13.35 -24.64 -0.52
N ASN A 384 -12.14 -24.59 0.04
CA ASN A 384 -11.65 -25.57 1.04
C ASN A 384 -12.00 -25.20 2.49
N GLY A 385 -12.75 -24.11 2.70
CA GLY A 385 -13.00 -23.52 3.99
C GLY A 385 -12.04 -22.39 4.31
N VAL A 386 -12.18 -21.81 5.50
CA VAL A 386 -11.40 -20.67 5.96
C VAL A 386 -11.26 -20.66 7.46
N ASP A 387 -10.05 -20.41 7.94
CA ASP A 387 -9.72 -20.25 9.35
C ASP A 387 -9.03 -18.90 9.62
N ILE A 388 -9.04 -18.47 10.87
CA ILE A 388 -8.28 -17.30 11.34
C ILE A 388 -6.81 -17.70 11.44
N PHE A 389 -5.90 -16.90 10.91
CA PHE A 389 -4.48 -17.00 11.25
C PHE A 389 -4.06 -15.86 12.17
N VAL A 390 -3.06 -16.12 13.01
CA VAL A 390 -2.34 -15.12 13.79
C VAL A 390 -0.85 -15.39 13.64
N ALA A 391 -0.08 -14.38 13.26
CA ALA A 391 1.35 -14.49 13.05
C ALA A 391 2.11 -13.35 13.72
N VAL A 392 3.27 -13.64 14.28
CA VAL A 392 4.23 -12.67 14.79
C VAL A 392 5.45 -12.69 13.90
N ILE A 393 5.70 -11.59 13.21
CA ILE A 393 6.80 -11.42 12.26
C ILE A 393 7.86 -10.54 12.90
N ASN A 394 9.14 -10.94 12.80
CA ASN A 394 10.24 -10.15 13.35
C ASN A 394 10.31 -8.75 12.73
N ASN A 395 10.95 -7.81 13.41
CA ASN A 395 11.04 -6.41 12.98
C ASN A 395 11.78 -6.18 11.66
N THR A 396 12.48 -7.19 11.16
CA THR A 396 13.22 -7.19 9.88
C THR A 396 12.42 -7.81 8.72
N GLY A 397 11.25 -8.40 8.99
CA GLY A 397 10.40 -9.00 7.95
C GLY A 397 10.99 -10.27 7.30
N THR A 398 11.86 -10.99 8.02
CA THR A 398 12.63 -12.13 7.47
C THR A 398 12.24 -13.47 8.08
N ALA A 399 11.47 -13.49 9.17
CA ALA A 399 11.07 -14.73 9.84
C ALA A 399 9.79 -14.55 10.66
N TYR A 400 8.97 -15.59 10.72
CA TYR A 400 8.00 -15.75 11.79
C TYR A 400 8.72 -16.01 13.11
N THR A 401 8.27 -15.38 14.20
CA THR A 401 8.69 -15.71 15.57
C THR A 401 7.66 -16.55 16.31
N ALA A 402 6.40 -16.48 15.86
CA ALA A 402 5.29 -17.33 16.28
C ALA A 402 4.21 -17.32 15.20
N ALA A 403 3.47 -18.41 15.04
CA ALA A 403 2.35 -18.46 14.10
C ALA A 403 1.37 -19.57 14.48
N THR A 404 0.07 -19.28 14.29
CA THR A 404 -1.01 -20.23 14.58
C THR A 404 -2.15 -20.07 13.60
N ILE A 405 -2.86 -21.17 13.34
CA ILE A 405 -4.20 -21.16 12.72
C ILE A 405 -5.19 -21.50 13.81
N ILE A 406 -6.34 -20.86 13.83
CA ILE A 406 -7.38 -21.10 14.82
C ILE A 406 -8.75 -21.02 14.17
N GLY A 407 -9.48 -22.11 14.24
CA GLY A 407 -10.83 -22.25 13.69
C GLY A 407 -11.46 -23.56 14.11
N GLY A 408 -12.64 -23.80 13.60
CA GLY A 408 -13.42 -25.00 13.88
C GLY A 408 -14.01 -25.63 12.62
N ASN A 409 -15.25 -26.10 12.72
CA ASN A 409 -15.91 -26.83 11.62
C ASN A 409 -16.75 -25.93 10.68
N GLY A 410 -16.65 -24.63 10.81
CA GLY A 410 -17.42 -23.64 10.03
C GLY A 410 -16.52 -22.70 9.23
N VAL A 411 -17.01 -21.51 8.96
CA VAL A 411 -16.26 -20.39 8.39
C VAL A 411 -15.78 -19.51 9.55
N ASP A 412 -14.49 -19.35 9.69
CA ASP A 412 -13.86 -18.60 10.78
C ASP A 412 -13.05 -17.43 10.22
N GLY A 413 -13.35 -16.22 10.70
CA GLY A 413 -12.67 -15.00 10.25
C GLY A 413 -13.46 -14.17 9.25
N LEU A 414 -14.43 -14.73 8.55
CA LEU A 414 -15.25 -13.99 7.57
C LEU A 414 -16.69 -13.82 8.08
N ASP A 415 -17.22 -12.60 7.90
CA ASP A 415 -18.63 -12.31 8.14
C ASP A 415 -19.45 -12.69 6.91
N LYS A 416 -20.19 -13.78 6.99
CA LYS A 416 -21.10 -14.22 5.92
C LYS A 416 -22.58 -13.93 6.19
N GLY A 417 -22.88 -13.27 7.30
CA GLY A 417 -24.24 -13.13 7.80
C GLY A 417 -24.85 -11.76 7.67
N ILE A 418 -24.08 -10.71 7.88
CA ILE A 418 -24.58 -9.33 7.97
C ILE A 418 -23.81 -8.32 7.12
N GLN A 419 -22.93 -8.77 6.25
CA GLN A 419 -22.18 -7.91 5.32
C GLN A 419 -23.10 -7.11 4.40
N LYS A 420 -22.74 -5.87 4.11
CA LYS A 420 -23.42 -4.98 3.15
C LYS A 420 -22.62 -4.78 1.87
N ASN A 421 -21.30 -4.94 1.97
CA ASN A 421 -20.36 -4.82 0.84
C ASN A 421 -19.16 -5.75 1.09
N TYR A 422 -18.27 -5.84 0.11
CA TYR A 422 -17.09 -6.70 0.21
C TYR A 422 -16.15 -6.34 1.37
N GLY A 423 -16.07 -5.07 1.76
CA GLY A 423 -15.21 -4.62 2.85
C GLY A 423 -15.72 -5.02 4.25
N ASP A 424 -17.01 -5.41 4.37
CA ASP A 424 -17.57 -5.86 5.64
C ASP A 424 -17.27 -7.33 5.92
N VAL A 425 -16.95 -8.12 4.90
CA VAL A 425 -16.74 -9.57 5.03
C VAL A 425 -15.47 -9.89 5.80
N SER A 426 -14.38 -9.14 5.51
CA SER A 426 -13.04 -9.41 6.03
C SER A 426 -12.71 -8.42 7.14
N ARG A 427 -13.31 -8.60 8.32
CA ARG A 427 -13.12 -7.72 9.48
C ARG A 427 -12.75 -8.50 10.73
N GLY A 428 -11.99 -7.84 11.57
CA GLY A 428 -11.54 -8.29 12.87
C GLY A 428 -10.42 -7.37 13.35
N GLU A 429 -10.09 -7.43 14.63
CA GLU A 429 -9.02 -6.62 15.20
C GLU A 429 -8.12 -7.44 16.09
N VAL A 430 -6.81 -7.20 15.99
CA VAL A 430 -5.80 -7.68 16.92
C VAL A 430 -5.26 -6.52 17.74
N VAL A 431 -5.13 -6.76 19.04
CA VAL A 431 -4.52 -5.82 20.00
C VAL A 431 -3.56 -6.59 20.90
N VAL A 432 -2.43 -5.97 21.23
CA VAL A 432 -1.51 -6.49 22.25
C VAL A 432 -1.54 -5.60 23.50
N ASP A 433 -1.44 -6.21 24.66
CA ASP A 433 -1.33 -5.47 25.92
C ASP A 433 0.13 -5.17 26.31
N SER A 434 0.34 -4.59 27.48
CA SER A 434 1.66 -4.25 28.00
C SER A 434 2.56 -5.46 28.31
N GLN A 435 2.01 -6.67 28.35
CA GLN A 435 2.72 -7.95 28.50
C GLN A 435 2.83 -8.72 27.19
N ASP A 436 2.52 -8.07 26.06
CA ASP A 436 2.45 -8.66 24.72
C ASP A 436 1.44 -9.81 24.59
N GLN A 437 0.46 -9.93 25.52
CA GLN A 437 -0.65 -10.87 25.34
C GLN A 437 -1.49 -10.42 24.15
N VAL A 438 -1.88 -11.36 23.31
CA VAL A 438 -2.57 -11.09 22.03
C VAL A 438 -4.06 -11.28 22.22
N TYR A 439 -4.84 -10.25 21.94
CA TYR A 439 -6.30 -10.26 21.99
C TYR A 439 -6.87 -10.10 20.59
N ILE A 440 -7.87 -10.89 20.26
CA ILE A 440 -8.49 -10.91 18.94
C ILE A 440 -10.00 -10.88 19.09
N VAL A 441 -10.64 -10.08 18.21
CA VAL A 441 -12.06 -10.20 17.88
C VAL A 441 -12.20 -10.51 16.39
N SER A 442 -13.08 -11.43 16.07
CA SER A 442 -13.42 -11.81 14.70
C SER A 442 -14.83 -12.38 14.64
N THR A 443 -15.18 -13.09 13.57
CA THR A 443 -16.49 -13.72 13.37
C THR A 443 -16.32 -15.21 13.09
N SER A 444 -17.25 -16.04 13.60
CA SER A 444 -17.21 -17.49 13.41
C SER A 444 -18.61 -18.06 13.17
N SER A 445 -18.69 -19.00 12.24
CA SER A 445 -19.86 -19.87 12.09
C SER A 445 -19.63 -21.30 12.61
N SER A 446 -18.47 -21.57 13.19
CA SER A 446 -18.15 -22.85 13.82
C SER A 446 -18.99 -23.11 15.06
N SER A 447 -19.36 -24.35 15.28
CA SER A 447 -20.02 -24.77 16.52
C SER A 447 -19.05 -25.25 17.60
N ASN A 448 -17.79 -25.45 17.23
CA ASN A 448 -16.71 -26.01 18.04
C ASN A 448 -15.45 -25.15 18.03
N PHE A 449 -15.58 -23.82 17.99
CA PHE A 449 -14.41 -22.92 18.04
C PHE A 449 -13.55 -23.25 19.26
N PRO A 450 -12.23 -23.33 19.14
CA PRO A 450 -11.34 -23.83 20.17
C PRO A 450 -11.53 -23.15 21.54
N LEU A 451 -11.57 -23.93 22.59
CA LEU A 451 -11.68 -23.50 24.00
C LEU A 451 -12.83 -22.53 24.31
N ALA A 452 -13.84 -22.44 23.45
CA ALA A 452 -15.01 -21.59 23.73
C ALA A 452 -15.78 -22.12 24.93
N ALA A 453 -15.86 -21.29 25.98
CA ALA A 453 -16.53 -21.70 27.24
C ALA A 453 -18.06 -21.54 27.17
N ASN A 454 -18.60 -21.11 26.04
CA ASN A 454 -20.05 -21.04 25.74
C ASN A 454 -20.28 -21.48 24.29
N SER A 455 -21.53 -21.72 23.96
CA SER A 455 -21.95 -22.13 22.64
C SER A 455 -22.29 -20.91 21.77
N ARG A 456 -22.11 -21.05 20.44
CA ARG A 456 -22.67 -20.15 19.46
C ARG A 456 -24.18 -20.18 19.49
N ASN A 457 -24.84 -19.01 19.44
CA ASN A 457 -26.31 -18.91 19.53
C ASN A 457 -26.98 -18.66 18.17
N GLY A 458 -26.29 -17.94 17.25
CA GLY A 458 -26.79 -17.59 15.94
C GLY A 458 -26.25 -18.48 14.81
N SER A 459 -26.40 -18.03 13.56
CA SER A 459 -25.73 -18.66 12.42
C SER A 459 -24.26 -18.28 12.35
N THR A 460 -23.94 -17.02 12.73
CA THR A 460 -22.59 -16.50 12.97
C THR A 460 -22.60 -15.69 14.26
N ASP A 461 -21.59 -15.84 15.08
CA ASP A 461 -21.36 -15.01 16.27
C ASP A 461 -19.97 -14.37 16.19
N ALA A 462 -19.77 -13.23 16.84
CA ALA A 462 -18.44 -12.75 17.13
C ALA A 462 -17.68 -13.77 18.00
N VAL A 463 -16.41 -13.96 17.75
CA VAL A 463 -15.49 -14.69 18.63
C VAL A 463 -14.47 -13.75 19.21
N VAL A 464 -14.23 -13.86 20.52
CA VAL A 464 -13.24 -13.07 21.25
C VAL A 464 -12.34 -14.01 21.99
N PHE A 465 -11.02 -13.84 21.83
CA PHE A 465 -10.07 -14.74 22.47
C PHE A 465 -8.76 -14.05 22.82
N GLN A 466 -8.03 -14.63 23.77
CA GLN A 466 -6.71 -14.18 24.20
C GLN A 466 -5.71 -15.31 24.09
N MET A 467 -4.54 -14.98 23.55
CA MET A 467 -3.40 -15.88 23.42
C MET A 467 -2.18 -15.36 24.18
N SER A 468 -1.26 -16.26 24.50
CA SER A 468 0.06 -15.87 25.00
C SER A 468 0.84 -15.08 23.96
N SER A 469 1.84 -14.30 24.38
CA SER A 469 2.68 -13.45 23.52
C SER A 469 3.42 -14.21 22.43
N ASN A 470 3.69 -15.50 22.62
CA ASN A 470 4.31 -16.39 21.65
C ASN A 470 3.30 -17.30 20.94
N LEU A 471 2.01 -17.02 21.04
CA LEU A 471 0.89 -17.75 20.44
C LEU A 471 0.82 -19.25 20.78
N ALA A 472 1.65 -19.74 21.71
CA ALA A 472 1.71 -21.18 22.05
C ALA A 472 0.52 -21.63 22.94
N SER A 473 -0.22 -20.70 23.51
CA SER A 473 -1.36 -20.99 24.38
C SER A 473 -2.57 -20.12 24.04
N LEU A 474 -3.71 -20.75 23.88
CA LEU A 474 -5.01 -20.07 23.89
C LEU A 474 -5.49 -20.01 25.35
N ASN A 475 -5.51 -18.81 25.95
CA ASN A 475 -5.79 -18.66 27.38
C ASN A 475 -7.30 -18.73 27.66
N TRP A 476 -8.10 -18.11 26.81
CA TRP A 476 -9.55 -18.20 26.82
C TRP A 476 -10.14 -17.82 25.46
N SER A 477 -11.33 -18.31 25.15
CA SER A 477 -12.17 -17.86 24.05
C SER A 477 -13.64 -17.81 24.42
N ARG A 478 -14.44 -16.99 23.72
CA ARG A 478 -15.87 -16.82 23.88
C ARG A 478 -16.55 -16.51 22.57
N TYR A 479 -17.73 -17.08 22.37
CA TYR A 479 -18.69 -16.52 21.44
C TYR A 479 -19.39 -15.33 22.08
N PHE A 480 -19.70 -14.33 21.28
CA PHE A 480 -20.52 -13.20 21.66
C PHE A 480 -21.53 -12.90 20.55
N GLY A 481 -22.80 -13.12 20.83
CA GLY A 481 -23.89 -12.90 19.89
C GLY A 481 -25.23 -13.22 20.49
N GLY A 482 -26.27 -12.87 19.75
CA GLY A 482 -27.67 -13.19 20.05
C GLY A 482 -28.15 -14.40 19.25
N THR A 483 -29.44 -14.39 18.87
CA THR A 483 -30.06 -15.50 18.13
C THR A 483 -29.94 -15.35 16.61
N GLY A 484 -29.40 -14.24 16.14
CA GLY A 484 -29.23 -13.92 14.70
C GLY A 484 -27.83 -14.16 14.17
N ASN A 485 -27.44 -13.28 13.28
CA ASN A 485 -26.05 -13.16 12.82
C ASN A 485 -25.38 -12.02 13.58
N ASP A 486 -24.19 -12.28 14.09
CA ASP A 486 -23.41 -11.34 14.88
C ASP A 486 -21.96 -11.37 14.37
N ALA A 487 -21.32 -10.21 14.25
CA ALA A 487 -19.95 -10.10 13.77
C ALA A 487 -19.14 -9.15 14.65
N GLY A 488 -17.88 -9.49 14.92
CA GLY A 488 -16.95 -8.69 15.70
C GLY A 488 -15.97 -7.93 14.81
N TYR A 489 -15.85 -6.60 15.01
CA TYR A 489 -15.08 -5.73 14.12
C TYR A 489 -13.95 -4.98 14.82
N GLY A 490 -14.16 -4.55 16.06
CA GLY A 490 -13.20 -3.72 16.78
C GLY A 490 -12.96 -4.21 18.21
N LEU A 491 -11.73 -4.03 18.71
CA LEU A 491 -11.30 -4.46 20.03
C LEU A 491 -10.37 -3.41 20.67
N LYS A 492 -10.53 -3.21 21.99
CA LYS A 492 -9.56 -2.46 22.80
C LYS A 492 -9.42 -3.12 24.17
N VAL A 493 -8.19 -3.09 24.67
CA VAL A 493 -7.86 -3.53 26.02
C VAL A 493 -7.55 -2.31 26.89
N ALA A 494 -8.30 -2.14 27.96
CA ALA A 494 -8.07 -1.05 28.90
C ALA A 494 -6.89 -1.35 29.83
N PRO A 495 -6.25 -0.34 30.46
CA PRO A 495 -5.12 -0.54 31.40
C PRO A 495 -5.43 -1.46 32.59
N ASN A 496 -6.69 -1.60 32.96
CA ASN A 496 -7.14 -2.52 34.01
C ASN A 496 -7.44 -3.96 33.53
N GLY A 497 -7.06 -4.28 32.28
CA GLY A 497 -7.25 -5.59 31.67
C GLY A 497 -8.66 -5.87 31.15
N LYS A 498 -9.61 -4.93 31.26
CA LYS A 498 -10.94 -5.11 30.67
C LYS A 498 -10.85 -5.06 29.15
N VAL A 499 -11.56 -5.98 28.49
CA VAL A 499 -11.62 -6.05 27.04
C VAL A 499 -12.95 -5.47 26.56
N PHE A 500 -12.87 -4.58 25.59
CA PHE A 500 -14.03 -3.98 24.94
C PHE A 500 -14.04 -4.40 23.49
N ILE A 501 -15.21 -4.83 23.00
CA ILE A 501 -15.41 -5.13 21.59
C ILE A 501 -16.59 -4.35 21.05
N THR A 502 -16.57 -4.15 19.74
CA THR A 502 -17.70 -3.60 18.96
C THR A 502 -17.91 -4.43 17.70
N GLY A 503 -19.12 -4.37 17.18
CA GLY A 503 -19.50 -5.10 15.98
C GLY A 503 -20.93 -4.82 15.59
N SER A 504 -21.50 -5.71 14.81
CA SER A 504 -22.89 -5.66 14.33
C SER A 504 -23.67 -6.89 14.76
N THR A 505 -24.98 -6.70 14.96
CA THR A 505 -25.93 -7.77 15.29
C THR A 505 -27.23 -7.58 14.51
N SER A 506 -27.82 -8.69 14.09
CA SER A 506 -29.09 -8.69 13.34
C SER A 506 -30.31 -9.03 14.17
N ASN A 507 -30.16 -9.28 15.48
CA ASN A 507 -31.25 -9.76 16.28
C ASN A 507 -31.10 -9.47 17.80
N THR A 508 -32.07 -9.93 18.58
CA THR A 508 -32.10 -9.83 20.03
C THR A 508 -31.23 -10.88 20.72
N GLY A 509 -31.05 -10.75 22.02
CA GLY A 509 -30.45 -11.79 22.87
C GLY A 509 -28.96 -11.65 23.10
N LEU A 510 -28.38 -10.46 22.87
CA LEU A 510 -26.98 -10.19 23.26
C LEU A 510 -26.79 -10.46 24.76
N PRO A 511 -25.76 -11.21 25.17
CA PRO A 511 -25.51 -11.54 26.57
C PRO A 511 -25.32 -10.26 27.41
N ASN A 512 -25.99 -10.22 28.57
CA ASN A 512 -25.93 -9.12 29.54
C ASN A 512 -26.25 -7.73 28.96
N ALA A 513 -27.15 -7.66 27.97
CA ALA A 513 -27.56 -6.40 27.35
C ALA A 513 -28.35 -5.52 28.33
N VAL A 514 -27.97 -4.23 28.38
CA VAL A 514 -28.62 -3.22 29.23
C VAL A 514 -29.75 -2.45 28.53
N ASN A 515 -29.96 -2.70 27.24
CA ASN A 515 -31.04 -2.14 26.43
C ASN A 515 -31.49 -3.16 25.36
N ASN A 516 -32.47 -2.81 24.56
CA ASN A 516 -33.08 -3.69 23.59
C ASN A 516 -32.60 -3.39 22.17
N HIS A 517 -32.60 -4.41 21.30
CA HIS A 517 -32.45 -4.31 19.87
C HIS A 517 -33.57 -3.46 19.26
N GLN A 518 -33.23 -2.58 18.31
CA GLN A 518 -34.18 -1.62 17.73
C GLN A 518 -34.70 -2.04 16.35
N GLY A 519 -34.27 -3.17 15.85
CA GLY A 519 -34.67 -3.75 14.55
C GLY A 519 -33.63 -3.53 13.44
N GLY A 520 -33.71 -4.32 12.39
CA GLY A 520 -32.72 -4.31 11.32
C GLY A 520 -31.34 -4.79 11.76
N LEU A 521 -30.31 -4.02 11.46
CA LEU A 521 -28.93 -4.21 11.93
C LEU A 521 -28.59 -3.15 12.97
N ASP A 522 -28.23 -3.54 14.15
CA ASP A 522 -27.72 -2.67 15.19
C ASP A 522 -26.20 -2.87 15.35
N GLY A 523 -25.49 -1.79 15.67
CA GLY A 523 -24.17 -1.90 16.25
C GLY A 523 -24.26 -2.43 17.68
N PHE A 524 -23.18 -2.96 18.22
CA PHE A 524 -23.08 -3.27 19.65
C PHE A 524 -21.72 -2.86 20.23
N ILE A 525 -21.70 -2.70 21.55
CA ILE A 525 -20.50 -2.66 22.36
C ILE A 525 -20.63 -3.67 23.48
N ALA A 526 -19.56 -4.42 23.78
CA ALA A 526 -19.54 -5.35 24.91
C ALA A 526 -18.24 -5.23 25.70
N ARG A 527 -18.32 -5.55 27.00
CA ARG A 527 -17.21 -5.56 27.93
C ARG A 527 -17.01 -6.93 28.53
N PHE A 528 -15.76 -7.38 28.53
CA PHE A 528 -15.32 -8.63 29.15
C PHE A 528 -14.34 -8.37 30.28
N SER A 529 -14.27 -9.30 31.21
CA SER A 529 -13.16 -9.35 32.16
C SER A 529 -11.85 -9.75 31.47
N ASN A 530 -10.74 -9.62 32.17
CA ASN A 530 -9.43 -10.12 31.73
C ASN A 530 -9.37 -11.66 31.57
N THR A 531 -10.34 -12.39 32.08
CA THR A 531 -10.48 -13.86 31.94
C THR A 531 -11.56 -14.25 30.92
N GLY A 532 -12.06 -13.31 30.15
CA GLY A 532 -13.04 -13.53 29.09
C GLY A 532 -14.50 -13.68 29.59
N ALA A 533 -14.84 -13.39 30.86
CA ALA A 533 -16.23 -13.37 31.27
C ALA A 533 -16.96 -12.15 30.70
N ILE A 534 -18.14 -12.35 30.09
CA ILE A 534 -18.99 -11.28 29.57
C ILE A 534 -19.61 -10.51 30.73
N GLU A 535 -19.30 -9.24 30.88
CA GLU A 535 -19.77 -8.42 32.02
C GLU A 535 -20.98 -7.57 31.65
N ALA A 536 -21.00 -6.96 30.51
CA ALA A 536 -22.11 -6.11 30.05
C ALA A 536 -22.06 -5.94 28.53
N SER A 537 -23.22 -5.69 27.94
CA SER A 537 -23.32 -5.29 26.54
C SER A 537 -24.38 -4.22 26.30
N ARG A 538 -24.37 -3.60 25.15
CA ARG A 538 -25.35 -2.59 24.74
C ARG A 538 -25.51 -2.60 23.21
N TYR A 539 -26.77 -2.52 22.77
CA TYR A 539 -27.08 -2.19 21.36
C TYR A 539 -26.86 -0.69 21.10
N LEU A 540 -26.40 -0.36 19.94
CA LEU A 540 -26.11 1.01 19.49
C LEU A 540 -27.04 1.47 18.35
N GLY A 541 -28.14 0.76 18.10
CA GLY A 541 -29.18 1.12 17.15
C GLY A 541 -30.13 2.21 17.69
N THR A 542 -30.91 2.83 16.78
CA THR A 542 -31.94 3.85 17.09
C THR A 542 -33.31 3.41 16.58
#